data_ccf1a4c581495da2288d8b3861403773
#
_entry.id   ccf1a4c581495da2288d8b3861403773
#
_cell.length_a   1.000
_cell.length_b   1.000
_cell.length_c   1.000
_cell.angle_alpha   90.00
_cell.angle_beta   90.00
_cell.angle_gamma   90.00
#
_symmetry.space_group_name_H-M   'P 1'
#
loop_
_entity.id
_entity.type
_entity.pdbx_description
1 polymer ?
#
loop_
_entity_poly.entity_id
_entity_poly.type
_entity_poly.pdbx_seq_one_letter_code
_entity_poly.pdbx_strand_id
1 'polypeptide(L)'
;MTRNEFKAEAKYAIIDKLEEGYEGYLCDLHNEVFNTEMYEPYTDRAVKILDELGGYSVVAEVIKYEEDNFGQTSADKYNNPCWVLSMFWYIVGEEALAELGEDVPEFDELWGEELTEEECLVLIDRFKEKMEEEGE
;
A
#
# COMPACT_ATOMS: atom_id res chain seq x y z
N MET A 1 3.06 -9.99 -12.71
CA MET A 1 3.64 -9.09 -11.69
C MET A 1 3.94 -9.88 -10.43
N THR A 2 5.15 -9.73 -9.92
CA THR A 2 5.52 -10.39 -8.67
C THR A 2 5.14 -9.52 -7.47
N ARG A 3 5.21 -10.10 -6.27
CA ARG A 3 4.97 -9.36 -5.05
C ARG A 3 5.94 -8.18 -4.91
N ASN A 4 7.22 -8.40 -5.23
CA ASN A 4 8.22 -7.33 -5.15
C ASN A 4 7.94 -6.21 -6.14
N GLU A 5 7.49 -6.56 -7.34
CA GLU A 5 7.10 -5.56 -8.34
C GLU A 5 5.89 -4.75 -7.86
N PHE A 6 4.92 -5.42 -7.25
CA PHE A 6 3.75 -4.74 -6.70
C PHE A 6 4.16 -3.77 -5.59
N LYS A 7 5.08 -4.21 -4.73
CA LYS A 7 5.60 -3.37 -3.66
C LYS A 7 6.34 -2.14 -4.21
N ALA A 8 7.10 -2.32 -5.28
CA ALA A 8 7.79 -1.21 -5.93
C ALA A 8 6.81 -0.21 -6.51
N GLU A 9 5.73 -0.69 -7.13
CA GLU A 9 4.69 0.19 -7.65
C GLU A 9 4.01 0.96 -6.51
N ALA A 10 3.79 0.31 -5.37
CA ALA A 10 3.24 0.99 -4.21
C ALA A 10 4.16 2.11 -3.73
N LYS A 11 5.45 1.86 -3.68
CA LYS A 11 6.42 2.89 -3.29
C LYS A 11 6.36 4.11 -4.22
N TYR A 12 6.36 3.86 -5.52
CA TYR A 12 6.30 4.95 -6.50
C TYR A 12 5.01 5.74 -6.35
N ALA A 13 3.89 5.04 -6.18
CA ALA A 13 2.61 5.70 -6.02
C ALA A 13 2.57 6.58 -4.76
N ILE A 14 3.14 6.08 -3.67
CA ILE A 14 3.21 6.86 -2.43
C ILE A 14 4.03 8.12 -2.66
N ILE A 15 5.21 7.99 -3.27
CA ILE A 15 6.06 9.14 -3.55
C ILE A 15 5.33 10.17 -4.41
N ASP A 16 4.69 9.71 -5.48
CA ASP A 16 3.98 10.62 -6.38
C ASP A 16 2.90 11.40 -5.67
N LYS A 17 2.13 10.72 -4.82
CA LYS A 17 1.06 11.39 -4.07
C LYS A 17 1.61 12.39 -3.07
N LEU A 18 2.69 12.04 -2.38
CA LEU A 18 3.30 12.96 -1.42
C LEU A 18 3.89 14.18 -2.12
N GLU A 19 4.49 13.99 -3.29
CA GLU A 19 5.02 15.11 -4.05
C GLU A 19 3.94 16.01 -4.61
N GLU A 20 2.73 15.47 -4.82
CA GLU A 20 1.58 16.27 -5.25
C GLU A 20 0.98 17.10 -4.11
N GLY A 21 1.47 16.91 -2.89
CA GLY A 21 0.98 17.64 -1.75
C GLY A 21 -0.17 16.97 -1.02
N TYR A 22 -0.17 15.63 -0.99
CA TYR A 22 -1.18 14.90 -0.24
C TYR A 22 -1.18 15.31 1.23
N GLU A 23 -2.34 15.64 1.75
CA GLU A 23 -2.49 16.12 3.11
C GLU A 23 -3.39 15.25 3.98
N GLY A 24 -3.72 14.06 3.55
CA GLY A 24 -4.56 13.15 4.32
C GLY A 24 -3.75 12.24 5.24
N TYR A 25 -4.45 11.26 5.78
CA TYR A 25 -3.80 10.24 6.59
C TYR A 25 -3.03 9.27 5.70
N LEU A 26 -1.85 8.89 6.16
CA LEU A 26 -1.04 7.95 5.39
C LEU A 26 -1.76 6.63 5.17
N CYS A 27 -2.51 6.16 6.17
CA CYS A 27 -3.26 4.91 6.05
C CYS A 27 -4.37 4.95 4.99
N ASP A 28 -4.81 6.14 4.59
CA ASP A 28 -5.84 6.29 3.58
C ASP A 28 -5.27 6.45 2.18
N LEU A 29 -3.95 6.59 2.08
CA LEU A 29 -3.30 6.84 0.81
C LEU A 29 -3.59 5.73 -0.21
N HIS A 30 -3.69 4.49 0.24
CA HIS A 30 -3.99 3.38 -0.66
C HIS A 30 -5.33 3.58 -1.37
N ASN A 31 -6.31 4.16 -0.68
CA ASN A 31 -7.61 4.43 -1.29
C ASN A 31 -7.51 5.49 -2.36
N GLU A 32 -6.71 6.52 -2.12
CA GLU A 32 -6.49 7.57 -3.11
C GLU A 32 -5.87 7.04 -4.39
N VAL A 33 -4.93 6.12 -4.25
CA VAL A 33 -4.22 5.57 -5.40
C VAL A 33 -5.02 4.47 -6.08
N PHE A 34 -5.50 3.52 -5.31
CA PHE A 34 -6.12 2.32 -5.89
C PHE A 34 -7.57 2.50 -6.30
N ASN A 35 -8.33 3.26 -5.51
CA ASN A 35 -9.76 3.40 -5.82
C ASN A 35 -10.00 4.10 -7.14
N THR A 36 -9.09 4.97 -7.56
CA THR A 36 -9.25 5.65 -8.84
C THR A 36 -8.94 4.74 -10.02
N GLU A 37 -8.17 3.67 -9.80
CA GLU A 37 -7.75 2.78 -10.89
C GLU A 37 -8.32 1.37 -10.80
N MET A 38 -8.65 0.90 -9.60
CA MET A 38 -8.99 -0.51 -9.37
C MET A 38 -10.45 -0.76 -9.07
N TYR A 39 -11.26 0.28 -8.89
CA TYR A 39 -12.69 0.11 -8.74
C TYR A 39 -13.35 -0.01 -10.10
N GLU A 40 -14.64 -0.30 -10.11
CA GLU A 40 -15.37 -0.41 -11.35
C GLU A 40 -15.09 0.78 -12.27
N PRO A 41 -14.91 0.56 -13.58
CA PRO A 41 -15.06 -0.71 -14.30
C PRO A 41 -13.81 -1.58 -14.36
N TYR A 42 -12.89 -1.44 -13.44
CA TYR A 42 -11.56 -2.06 -13.51
C TYR A 42 -11.49 -3.45 -12.87
N THR A 43 -12.64 -4.08 -12.65
CA THR A 43 -12.69 -5.40 -12.00
C THR A 43 -11.88 -6.46 -12.76
N ASP A 44 -11.98 -6.48 -14.08
CA ASP A 44 -11.25 -7.48 -14.89
C ASP A 44 -9.74 -7.29 -14.75
N ARG A 45 -9.29 -6.05 -14.70
CA ARG A 45 -7.88 -5.74 -14.50
C ARG A 45 -7.42 -6.21 -13.12
N ALA A 46 -8.25 -5.98 -12.12
CA ALA A 46 -7.94 -6.40 -10.75
C ALA A 46 -7.80 -7.92 -10.65
N VAL A 47 -8.70 -8.67 -11.30
CA VAL A 47 -8.63 -10.12 -11.33
C VAL A 47 -7.32 -10.59 -11.96
N LYS A 48 -6.95 -9.97 -13.07
CA LYS A 48 -5.72 -10.34 -13.76
C LYS A 48 -4.48 -10.11 -12.89
N ILE A 49 -4.41 -8.95 -12.26
CA ILE A 49 -3.28 -8.63 -11.38
C ILE A 49 -3.25 -9.60 -10.20
N LEU A 50 -4.41 -9.87 -9.61
CA LEU A 50 -4.52 -10.78 -8.49
C LEU A 50 -4.00 -12.17 -8.87
N ASP A 51 -4.39 -12.67 -10.04
CA ASP A 51 -3.93 -13.96 -10.52
C ASP A 51 -2.42 -13.98 -10.72
N GLU A 52 -1.86 -12.92 -11.26
CA GLU A 52 -0.41 -12.81 -11.45
C GLU A 52 0.36 -12.80 -10.14
N LEU A 53 -0.25 -12.25 -9.10
CA LEU A 53 0.37 -12.20 -7.76
C LEU A 53 0.25 -13.49 -6.98
N GLY A 54 -0.46 -14.47 -7.53
CA GLY A 54 -0.65 -15.75 -6.87
C GLY A 54 -2.05 -16.00 -6.36
N GLY A 55 -2.99 -15.13 -6.72
CA GLY A 55 -4.42 -15.30 -6.45
C GLY A 55 -4.76 -15.67 -5.02
N TYR A 56 -4.92 -16.96 -4.80
CA TYR A 56 -5.36 -17.48 -3.51
C TYR A 56 -4.41 -17.09 -2.38
N SER A 57 -3.11 -17.05 -2.63
CA SER A 57 -2.14 -16.71 -1.58
C SER A 57 -2.25 -15.26 -1.15
N VAL A 58 -2.59 -14.36 -2.08
CA VAL A 58 -2.83 -12.96 -1.75
C VAL A 58 -4.07 -12.82 -0.88
N VAL A 59 -5.14 -13.53 -1.23
CA VAL A 59 -6.36 -13.52 -0.43
C VAL A 59 -6.08 -14.02 0.97
N ALA A 60 -5.33 -15.14 1.10
CA ALA A 60 -4.98 -15.70 2.40
C ALA A 60 -4.15 -14.71 3.23
N GLU A 61 -3.25 -14.00 2.61
CA GLU A 61 -2.43 -13.00 3.31
C GLU A 61 -3.27 -11.85 3.83
N VAL A 62 -4.22 -11.37 3.02
CA VAL A 62 -5.14 -10.30 3.42
C VAL A 62 -6.01 -10.76 4.59
N ILE A 63 -6.55 -11.98 4.52
CA ILE A 63 -7.38 -12.54 5.60
C ILE A 63 -6.57 -12.59 6.89
N LYS A 64 -5.36 -13.13 6.83
CA LYS A 64 -4.50 -13.25 8.01
C LYS A 64 -4.21 -11.88 8.60
N TYR A 65 -3.90 -10.91 7.76
CA TYR A 65 -3.63 -9.56 8.22
C TYR A 65 -4.83 -8.97 8.96
N GLU A 66 -6.03 -9.16 8.41
CA GLU A 66 -7.22 -8.62 9.04
C GLU A 66 -7.55 -9.32 10.35
N GLU A 67 -7.38 -10.63 10.40
CA GLU A 67 -7.61 -11.37 11.64
C GLU A 67 -6.65 -10.95 12.74
N ASP A 68 -5.38 -10.77 12.38
CA ASP A 68 -4.35 -10.39 13.34
C ASP A 68 -4.52 -8.97 13.86
N ASN A 69 -5.03 -8.07 13.05
CA ASN A 69 -5.08 -6.65 13.40
C ASN A 69 -6.48 -6.17 13.82
N PHE A 70 -7.53 -6.80 13.31
CA PHE A 70 -8.89 -6.35 13.57
C PHE A 70 -9.78 -7.40 14.22
N GLY A 71 -9.31 -8.64 14.27
CA GLY A 71 -9.99 -9.70 14.99
C GLY A 71 -11.20 -10.31 14.31
N GLN A 72 -11.78 -9.64 13.33
CA GLN A 72 -12.94 -10.14 12.61
C GLN A 72 -12.80 -9.87 11.12
N THR A 73 -13.31 -10.80 10.33
CA THR A 73 -13.31 -10.65 8.88
C THR A 73 -14.72 -10.86 8.35
N SER A 74 -14.98 -10.31 7.17
CA SER A 74 -16.24 -10.50 6.47
C SER A 74 -15.96 -11.27 5.18
N ALA A 75 -16.53 -12.45 5.06
CA ALA A 75 -16.28 -13.31 3.90
C ALA A 75 -16.63 -12.65 2.57
N ASP A 76 -17.65 -11.79 2.59
CA ASP A 76 -18.11 -11.14 1.36
C ASP A 76 -17.06 -10.24 0.74
N LYS A 77 -16.22 -9.63 1.56
CA LYS A 77 -15.18 -8.72 1.06
C LYS A 77 -14.17 -9.43 0.17
N TYR A 78 -13.88 -10.69 0.48
CA TYR A 78 -12.84 -11.43 -0.23
C TYR A 78 -13.28 -11.89 -1.62
N ASN A 79 -14.54 -11.69 -1.95
CA ASN A 79 -15.06 -11.96 -3.30
C ASN A 79 -14.87 -10.77 -4.22
N ASN A 80 -14.44 -9.63 -3.69
CA ASN A 80 -14.21 -8.43 -4.46
C ASN A 80 -12.71 -8.26 -4.75
N PRO A 81 -12.27 -8.54 -5.98
CA PRO A 81 -10.84 -8.48 -6.30
C PRO A 81 -10.25 -7.07 -6.13
N CYS A 82 -11.03 -6.03 -6.39
CA CYS A 82 -10.55 -4.67 -6.20
C CYS A 82 -10.26 -4.39 -4.73
N TRP A 83 -11.16 -4.84 -3.86
CA TRP A 83 -10.96 -4.66 -2.42
C TRP A 83 -9.76 -5.44 -1.91
N VAL A 84 -9.61 -6.69 -2.38
CA VAL A 84 -8.47 -7.53 -1.97
C VAL A 84 -7.15 -6.87 -2.37
N LEU A 85 -7.07 -6.36 -3.60
CA LEU A 85 -5.86 -5.69 -4.04
C LEU A 85 -5.60 -4.40 -3.30
N SER A 86 -6.66 -3.66 -2.97
CA SER A 86 -6.52 -2.43 -2.18
C SER A 86 -5.92 -2.74 -0.81
N MET A 87 -6.41 -3.79 -0.15
CA MET A 87 -5.87 -4.21 1.14
C MET A 87 -4.46 -4.75 1.02
N PHE A 88 -4.18 -5.50 -0.04
CA PHE A 88 -2.84 -6.01 -0.27
C PHE A 88 -1.86 -4.86 -0.50
N TRP A 89 -2.28 -3.85 -1.25
CA TRP A 89 -1.47 -2.65 -1.46
C TRP A 89 -1.17 -1.95 -0.13
N TYR A 90 -2.18 -1.89 0.74
CA TYR A 90 -1.99 -1.34 2.08
C TYR A 90 -0.91 -2.13 2.86
N ILE A 91 -0.97 -3.46 2.80
CA ILE A 91 0.00 -4.33 3.48
C ILE A 91 1.42 -4.08 2.95
N VAL A 92 1.59 -4.09 1.63
CA VAL A 92 2.92 -3.87 1.06
C VAL A 92 3.40 -2.43 1.28
N GLY A 93 2.47 -1.48 1.38
CA GLY A 93 2.81 -0.10 1.73
C GLY A 93 3.37 -0.01 3.14
N GLU A 94 2.77 -0.72 4.09
CA GLU A 94 3.30 -0.80 5.44
C GLU A 94 4.70 -1.40 5.46
N GLU A 95 4.91 -2.47 4.68
CA GLU A 95 6.23 -3.09 4.60
C GLU A 95 7.26 -2.12 4.02
N ALA A 96 6.85 -1.37 2.99
CA ALA A 96 7.75 -0.39 2.39
C ALA A 96 8.16 0.69 3.38
N LEU A 97 7.19 1.14 4.17
CA LEU A 97 7.46 2.16 5.20
C LEU A 97 8.30 1.58 6.34
N ALA A 98 8.08 0.32 6.69
CA ALA A 98 8.85 -0.33 7.75
C ALA A 98 10.33 -0.44 7.39
N GLU A 99 10.67 -0.53 6.12
CA GLU A 99 12.06 -0.51 5.67
C GLU A 99 12.75 0.81 5.98
N LEU A 100 11.98 1.87 6.19
CA LEU A 100 12.49 3.18 6.53
C LEU A 100 12.49 3.42 8.04
N GLY A 101 11.95 2.47 8.80
CA GLY A 101 11.54 2.65 10.19
C GLY A 101 12.58 3.25 11.13
N GLU A 102 13.85 2.83 11.01
CA GLU A 102 14.87 3.35 11.91
C GLU A 102 15.20 4.82 11.66
N ASP A 103 15.00 5.24 10.42
CA ASP A 103 15.32 6.60 9.99
C ASP A 103 14.12 7.54 10.08
N VAL A 104 12.93 6.98 10.32
CA VAL A 104 11.71 7.76 10.46
C VAL A 104 11.12 7.46 11.83
N PRO A 105 11.55 8.19 12.86
CA PRO A 105 11.01 7.99 14.21
C PRO A 105 9.51 8.15 14.20
N GLU A 106 8.84 7.37 15.05
CA GLU A 106 7.40 7.46 15.19
C GLU A 106 6.65 6.99 13.93
N PHE A 107 7.27 6.08 13.18
CA PHE A 107 6.64 5.50 12.01
C PHE A 107 5.21 5.00 12.29
N ASP A 108 5.04 4.26 13.39
CA ASP A 108 3.74 3.71 13.75
C ASP A 108 2.72 4.80 14.03
N GLU A 109 3.18 5.95 14.51
CA GLU A 109 2.30 7.08 14.77
C GLU A 109 1.89 7.77 13.47
N LEU A 110 2.80 7.85 12.51
CA LEU A 110 2.51 8.50 11.24
C LEU A 110 1.46 7.75 10.43
N TRP A 111 1.42 6.43 10.58
CA TRP A 111 0.55 5.62 9.75
C TRP A 111 -0.92 5.99 9.88
N GLY A 112 -1.36 6.35 11.05
CA GLY A 112 -2.76 6.72 11.28
C GLY A 112 -2.98 8.21 11.49
N GLU A 113 -2.00 9.05 11.17
CA GLU A 113 -2.10 10.48 11.41
C GLU A 113 -1.96 11.30 10.13
N GLU A 114 -2.52 12.50 10.17
CA GLU A 114 -2.40 13.45 9.08
C GLU A 114 -0.95 13.91 8.97
N LEU A 115 -0.40 13.88 7.76
CA LEU A 115 0.99 14.22 7.54
C LEU A 115 1.18 15.72 7.42
N THR A 116 2.23 16.22 8.07
CA THR A 116 2.65 17.62 7.87
C THR A 116 3.51 17.67 6.61
N GLU A 117 3.68 18.89 6.09
CA GLU A 117 4.53 19.09 4.92
C GLU A 117 5.96 18.58 5.17
N GLU A 118 6.50 18.86 6.34
CA GLU A 118 7.85 18.44 6.71
C GLU A 118 7.97 16.91 6.71
N GLU A 119 6.97 16.24 7.28
CA GLU A 119 6.95 14.77 7.31
C GLU A 119 6.86 14.18 5.91
N CYS A 120 6.07 14.78 5.03
CA CYS A 120 5.98 14.35 3.65
C CYS A 120 7.33 14.43 2.96
N LEU A 121 8.04 15.52 3.15
CA LEU A 121 9.36 15.70 2.52
C LEU A 121 10.37 14.67 3.00
N VAL A 122 10.36 14.37 4.30
CA VAL A 122 11.24 13.34 4.85
C VAL A 122 10.96 11.98 4.21
N LEU A 123 9.68 11.62 4.11
CA LEU A 123 9.30 10.33 3.52
C LEU A 123 9.68 10.23 2.05
N ILE A 124 9.47 11.32 1.30
CA ILE A 124 9.85 11.36 -0.11
C ILE A 124 11.35 11.10 -0.27
N ASP A 125 12.15 11.79 0.52
CA ASP A 125 13.62 11.65 0.45
C ASP A 125 14.05 10.23 0.78
N ARG A 126 13.46 9.62 1.81
CA ARG A 126 13.80 8.26 2.22
C ARG A 126 13.42 7.24 1.15
N PHE A 127 12.24 7.37 0.56
CA PHE A 127 11.85 6.48 -0.53
C PHE A 127 12.79 6.60 -1.72
N LYS A 128 13.18 7.81 -2.07
CA LYS A 128 14.11 8.01 -3.19
C LYS A 128 15.46 7.38 -2.93
N GLU A 129 15.98 7.53 -1.72
CA GLU A 129 17.24 6.89 -1.34
C GLU A 129 17.16 5.38 -1.46
N LYS A 130 16.07 4.78 -0.96
CA LYS A 130 15.89 3.34 -1.02
C LYS A 130 15.79 2.82 -2.45
N MET A 131 15.10 3.54 -3.31
CA MET A 131 14.98 3.13 -4.70
C MET A 131 16.32 3.17 -5.41
N GLU A 132 17.16 4.15 -5.10
CA GLU A 132 18.49 4.23 -5.66
C GLU A 132 19.36 3.06 -5.20
N GLU A 133 19.25 2.70 -3.92
CA GLU A 133 20.02 1.57 -3.36
C GLU A 133 19.62 0.24 -4.01
N GLU A 134 18.37 0.12 -4.44
CA GLU A 134 17.89 -1.10 -5.06
C GLU A 134 18.30 -1.24 -6.52
N GLY A 135 19.10 -0.31 -7.00
CA GLY A 135 19.75 -0.43 -8.30
C GLY A 135 18.92 0.03 -9.47
N GLU A 136 17.93 0.83 -9.19
CA GLU A 136 17.05 1.35 -10.23
C GLU A 136 17.21 2.86 -10.39
#